data_aeb244a06c769db95a1cc3dd1e9987cf
#
_entry.id   aeb244a06c769db95a1cc3dd1e9987cf
#
_cell.length_a   1.000
_cell.length_b   1.000
_cell.length_c   1.000
_cell.angle_alpha   90.00
_cell.angle_beta   90.00
_cell.angle_gamma   90.00
#
_symmetry.space_group_name_H-M   'P 1'
#
loop_
_entity.id
_entity.type
_entity.pdbx_description
1 polymer ?
#
loop_
_entity_poly.entity_id
_entity_poly.type
_entity_poly.pdbx_seq_one_letter_code
_entity_poly.pdbx_strand_id
1 'polypeptide(L)'
;TGKTKLAVQLADTFSGEIISADSRQVYKGMNIGTGKDLKEYSINGKQIPYHLIDIIDPQEEFNLYIFKELFFEMFKNITARRKQPFLVGGTGLYLSSILQNYNLTKADFESTKLNLSALSDNELKEMLKNQNPRLHNTTDLNERDRIIKAIAVSKAQTDNNEIKNIIKFILRYYLSQKT
;
A
#
# COMPACT_ATOMS: atom_id res chain seq x y z
N THR A 1 -15.64 15.28 0.68
CA THR A 1 -14.95 15.44 -0.63
C THR A 1 -15.69 14.75 -1.79
N GLY A 2 -16.71 13.94 -1.54
CA GLY A 2 -17.53 13.26 -2.56
C GLY A 2 -16.84 12.11 -3.32
N LYS A 3 -15.58 11.80 -3.03
CA LYS A 3 -14.85 10.70 -3.71
C LYS A 3 -15.54 9.36 -3.56
N THR A 4 -15.95 9.00 -2.34
CA THR A 4 -16.62 7.72 -2.05
C THR A 4 -17.95 7.63 -2.80
N LYS A 5 -18.76 8.68 -2.77
CA LYS A 5 -20.03 8.74 -3.52
C LYS A 5 -19.85 8.49 -5.01
N LEU A 6 -18.88 9.18 -5.64
CA LEU A 6 -18.60 8.98 -7.04
C LEU A 6 -18.11 7.55 -7.33
N ALA A 7 -17.25 7.01 -6.47
CA ALA A 7 -16.74 5.65 -6.61
C ALA A 7 -17.86 4.61 -6.52
N VAL A 8 -18.82 4.80 -5.59
CA VAL A 8 -19.99 3.91 -5.42
C VAL A 8 -20.89 3.96 -6.65
N GLN A 9 -21.13 5.13 -7.22
CA GLN A 9 -21.90 5.27 -8.46
C GLN A 9 -21.24 4.55 -9.63
N LEU A 10 -19.91 4.73 -9.79
CA LEU A 10 -19.16 4.05 -10.84
C LEU A 10 -19.14 2.54 -10.63
N ALA A 11 -18.90 2.08 -9.39
CA ALA A 11 -18.91 0.66 -9.08
C ALA A 11 -20.26 0.01 -9.32
N ASP A 12 -21.37 0.69 -9.02
CA ASP A 12 -22.71 0.20 -9.36
C ASP A 12 -22.92 0.10 -10.86
N THR A 13 -22.58 1.16 -11.59
CA THR A 13 -22.74 1.25 -13.05
C THR A 13 -21.95 0.16 -13.79
N PHE A 14 -20.70 -0.09 -13.36
CA PHE A 14 -19.79 -1.03 -14.02
C PHE A 14 -19.72 -2.40 -13.33
N SER A 15 -20.66 -2.70 -12.42
CA SER A 15 -20.66 -3.96 -11.65
C SER A 15 -19.32 -4.22 -10.96
N GLY A 16 -18.72 -3.17 -10.41
CA GLY A 16 -17.39 -3.19 -9.81
C GLY A 16 -17.39 -3.31 -8.29
N GLU A 17 -16.18 -3.30 -7.74
CA GLU A 17 -15.91 -3.34 -6.30
C GLU A 17 -14.84 -2.31 -5.95
N ILE A 18 -14.89 -1.75 -4.74
CA ILE A 18 -14.01 -0.69 -4.30
C ILE A 18 -12.85 -1.26 -3.48
N ILE A 19 -11.63 -0.84 -3.76
CA ILE A 19 -10.45 -1.08 -2.93
C ILE A 19 -10.06 0.25 -2.29
N SER A 20 -10.11 0.35 -0.96
CA SER A 20 -9.78 1.59 -0.24
C SER A 20 -8.27 1.80 -0.18
N ALA A 21 -7.81 3.00 -0.58
CA ALA A 21 -6.45 3.48 -0.41
C ALA A 21 -6.39 4.57 0.69
N ASP A 22 -6.84 4.22 1.89
CA ASP A 22 -6.84 5.11 3.05
C ASP A 22 -6.16 4.45 4.25
N SER A 23 -5.03 5.02 4.70
CA SER A 23 -4.20 4.45 5.78
C SER A 23 -4.85 4.46 7.16
N ARG A 24 -5.96 5.19 7.35
CA ARG A 24 -6.69 5.24 8.61
C ARG A 24 -7.89 4.31 8.64
N GLN A 25 -8.51 4.06 7.49
CA GLN A 25 -9.71 3.23 7.40
C GLN A 25 -9.43 1.73 7.53
N VAL A 26 -8.17 1.30 7.43
CA VAL A 26 -7.76 -0.11 7.57
C VAL A 26 -7.97 -0.65 8.99
N TYR A 27 -7.95 0.21 10.01
CA TYR A 27 -8.02 -0.19 11.40
C TYR A 27 -9.46 -0.44 11.87
N LYS A 28 -9.71 -1.62 12.45
CA LYS A 28 -11.00 -2.00 13.02
C LYS A 28 -11.41 -1.07 14.15
N GLY A 29 -12.69 -0.72 14.19
CA GLY A 29 -13.29 0.07 15.28
C GLY A 29 -12.89 1.55 15.31
N MET A 30 -11.92 2.00 14.50
CA MET A 30 -11.54 3.41 14.42
C MET A 30 -12.48 4.17 13.48
N ASN A 31 -13.69 4.46 13.94
CA ASN A 31 -14.75 5.06 13.11
C ASN A 31 -14.78 6.59 13.18
N ILE A 32 -14.26 7.17 14.28
CA ILE A 32 -14.28 8.62 14.50
C ILE A 32 -12.99 9.25 13.98
N GLY A 33 -13.08 10.31 13.19
CA GLY A 33 -11.94 11.05 12.66
C GLY A 33 -11.20 10.39 11.48
N THR A 34 -11.61 9.21 11.06
CA THR A 34 -11.01 8.48 9.94
C THR A 34 -11.74 8.70 8.60
N GLY A 35 -12.89 9.37 8.64
CA GLY A 35 -13.75 9.53 7.46
C GLY A 35 -14.38 8.22 6.98
N LYS A 36 -14.41 7.19 7.84
CA LYS A 36 -15.03 5.90 7.57
C LYS A 36 -16.54 6.00 7.77
N ASP A 37 -17.28 6.26 6.70
CA ASP A 37 -18.73 6.16 6.67
C ASP A 37 -19.14 5.00 5.76
N LEU A 38 -19.37 3.83 6.38
CA LEU A 38 -19.74 2.62 5.66
C LEU A 38 -21.11 2.70 5.00
N LYS A 39 -21.98 3.64 5.42
CA LYS A 39 -23.27 3.90 4.79
C LYS A 39 -23.11 4.48 3.39
N GLU A 40 -22.01 5.20 3.12
CA GLU A 40 -21.73 5.74 1.80
C GLU A 40 -21.49 4.64 0.74
N TYR A 41 -21.18 3.40 1.17
CA TYR A 41 -20.97 2.26 0.25
C TYR A 41 -22.27 1.56 -0.16
N SER A 42 -23.41 2.25 -0.03
CA SER A 42 -24.72 1.76 -0.46
C SER A 42 -25.36 2.73 -1.44
N ILE A 43 -26.04 2.20 -2.45
CA ILE A 43 -26.79 2.97 -3.43
C ILE A 43 -28.12 2.24 -3.74
N ASN A 44 -29.24 2.95 -3.64
CA ASN A 44 -30.57 2.40 -3.89
C ASN A 44 -30.86 1.09 -3.09
N GLY A 45 -30.40 1.02 -1.85
CA GLY A 45 -30.54 -0.17 -0.99
C GLY A 45 -29.60 -1.33 -1.30
N LYS A 46 -28.75 -1.21 -2.32
CA LYS A 46 -27.73 -2.19 -2.68
C LYS A 46 -26.38 -1.82 -2.07
N GLN A 47 -25.76 -2.76 -1.38
CA GLN A 47 -24.40 -2.61 -0.85
C GLN A 47 -23.39 -2.82 -1.99
N ILE A 48 -22.49 -1.87 -2.18
CA ILE A 48 -21.33 -2.00 -3.07
C ILE A 48 -20.18 -2.66 -2.29
N PRO A 49 -19.61 -3.76 -2.78
CA PRO A 49 -18.51 -4.41 -2.10
C PRO A 49 -17.29 -3.49 -2.01
N TYR A 50 -16.68 -3.46 -0.83
CA TYR A 50 -15.45 -2.70 -0.57
C TYR A 50 -14.43 -3.56 0.18
N HIS A 51 -13.16 -3.23 0.01
CA HIS A 51 -12.02 -3.97 0.53
C HIS A 51 -11.03 -3.01 1.17
N LEU A 52 -10.17 -3.53 2.06
CA LEU A 52 -9.13 -2.82 2.80
C LEU A 52 -9.69 -1.74 3.75
N ILE A 53 -10.87 -2.00 4.30
CA ILE A 53 -11.48 -1.23 5.39
C ILE A 53 -11.74 -2.20 6.54
N ASP A 54 -11.44 -1.80 7.79
CA ASP A 54 -11.61 -2.64 9.00
C ASP A 54 -10.93 -4.02 8.91
N ILE A 55 -9.70 -4.07 8.43
CA ILE A 55 -9.01 -5.34 8.15
C ILE A 55 -8.01 -5.75 9.23
N ILE A 56 -7.46 -4.80 9.99
CA ILE A 56 -6.45 -5.07 11.03
C ILE A 56 -6.84 -4.43 12.37
N ASP A 57 -6.25 -4.94 13.44
CA ASP A 57 -6.43 -4.35 14.76
C ASP A 57 -5.54 -3.10 14.96
N PRO A 58 -5.96 -2.10 15.76
CA PRO A 58 -5.21 -0.85 15.93
C PRO A 58 -3.79 -1.01 16.49
N GLN A 59 -3.49 -2.15 17.11
CA GLN A 59 -2.16 -2.48 17.65
C GLN A 59 -1.21 -3.08 16.60
N GLU A 60 -1.73 -3.47 15.43
CA GLU A 60 -0.94 -4.07 14.37
C GLU A 60 -0.32 -3.00 13.47
N GLU A 61 0.88 -3.25 12.97
CA GLU A 61 1.54 -2.35 12.02
C GLU A 61 0.95 -2.53 10.62
N PHE A 62 0.51 -1.42 10.01
CA PHE A 62 0.09 -1.38 8.62
C PHE A 62 0.95 -0.40 7.83
N ASN A 63 1.74 -0.90 6.92
CA ASN A 63 2.67 -0.10 6.15
C ASN A 63 2.39 -0.19 4.64
N LEU A 64 3.16 0.58 3.86
CA LEU A 64 2.99 0.66 2.42
C LEU A 64 3.22 -0.69 1.70
N TYR A 65 4.13 -1.53 2.22
CA TYR A 65 4.37 -2.87 1.68
C TYR A 65 3.14 -3.75 1.85
N ILE A 66 2.59 -3.82 3.07
CA ILE A 66 1.39 -4.62 3.38
C ILE A 66 0.20 -4.15 2.53
N PHE A 67 0.00 -2.82 2.42
CA PHE A 67 -1.03 -2.27 1.56
C PHE A 67 -0.90 -2.77 0.12
N LYS A 68 0.32 -2.73 -0.44
CA LYS A 68 0.57 -3.12 -1.82
C LYS A 68 0.29 -4.60 -2.06
N GLU A 69 0.71 -5.48 -1.16
CA GLU A 69 0.43 -6.91 -1.23
C GLU A 69 -1.08 -7.19 -1.21
N LEU A 70 -1.79 -6.62 -0.24
CA LEU A 70 -3.24 -6.79 -0.13
C LEU A 70 -4.01 -6.17 -1.29
N PHE A 71 -3.54 -5.03 -1.82
CA PHE A 71 -4.13 -4.45 -3.03
C PHE A 71 -4.07 -5.43 -4.21
N PHE A 72 -2.91 -6.04 -4.48
CA PHE A 72 -2.78 -6.98 -5.60
C PHE A 72 -3.56 -8.28 -5.38
N GLU A 73 -3.65 -8.75 -4.16
CA GLU A 73 -4.51 -9.88 -3.81
C GLU A 73 -5.98 -9.57 -4.13
N MET A 74 -6.49 -8.45 -3.63
CA MET A 74 -7.88 -8.03 -3.90
C MET A 74 -8.11 -7.75 -5.37
N PHE A 75 -7.17 -7.10 -6.05
CA PHE A 75 -7.24 -6.85 -7.49
C PHE A 75 -7.40 -8.15 -8.29
N LYS A 76 -6.55 -9.16 -8.01
CA LYS A 76 -6.65 -10.48 -8.65
C LYS A 76 -7.99 -11.17 -8.35
N ASN A 77 -8.44 -11.11 -7.11
CA ASN A 77 -9.70 -11.70 -6.68
C ASN A 77 -10.91 -11.09 -7.40
N ILE A 78 -10.96 -9.75 -7.48
CA ILE A 78 -12.04 -9.02 -8.13
C ILE A 78 -12.06 -9.32 -9.64
N THR A 79 -10.89 -9.25 -10.28
CA THR A 79 -10.78 -9.50 -11.73
C THR A 79 -11.06 -10.96 -12.11
N ALA A 80 -10.68 -11.94 -11.27
CA ALA A 80 -11.03 -13.35 -11.47
C ALA A 80 -12.54 -13.58 -11.47
N ARG A 81 -13.31 -12.78 -10.74
CA ARG A 81 -14.78 -12.79 -10.76
C ARG A 81 -15.39 -11.94 -11.88
N ARG A 82 -14.57 -11.46 -12.82
CA ARG A 82 -14.96 -10.57 -13.92
C ARG A 82 -15.65 -9.29 -13.45
N LYS A 83 -15.22 -8.76 -12.29
CA LYS A 83 -15.68 -7.49 -11.75
C LYS A 83 -14.62 -6.41 -11.99
N GLN A 84 -15.07 -5.14 -12.05
CA GLN A 84 -14.18 -4.00 -12.22
C GLN A 84 -13.66 -3.51 -10.86
N PRO A 85 -12.32 -3.54 -10.60
CA PRO A 85 -11.79 -2.94 -9.37
C PRO A 85 -11.68 -1.43 -9.49
N PHE A 86 -12.10 -0.70 -8.45
CA PHE A 86 -11.96 0.74 -8.31
C PHE A 86 -11.06 1.06 -7.12
N LEU A 87 -9.87 1.63 -7.37
CA LEU A 87 -8.96 2.08 -6.31
C LEU A 87 -9.34 3.51 -5.90
N VAL A 88 -9.73 3.70 -4.65
CA VAL A 88 -10.26 4.97 -4.13
C VAL A 88 -9.70 5.26 -2.74
N GLY A 89 -9.21 6.47 -2.50
CA GLY A 89 -8.73 6.82 -1.16
C GLY A 89 -8.13 8.22 -1.06
N GLY A 90 -7.69 8.55 0.16
CA GLY A 90 -7.08 9.83 0.52
C GLY A 90 -5.56 9.76 0.69
N THR A 91 -4.96 8.58 0.80
CA THR A 91 -3.52 8.42 1.03
C THR A 91 -2.76 8.45 -0.30
N GLY A 92 -2.24 9.61 -0.67
CA GLY A 92 -1.53 9.82 -1.95
C GLY A 92 -0.37 8.85 -2.16
N LEU A 93 0.38 8.52 -1.09
CA LEU A 93 1.48 7.57 -1.15
C LEU A 93 1.01 6.15 -1.54
N TYR A 94 -0.17 5.72 -1.08
CA TYR A 94 -0.74 4.42 -1.47
C TYR A 94 -1.09 4.41 -2.96
N LEU A 95 -1.76 5.45 -3.44
CA LEU A 95 -2.10 5.59 -4.85
C LEU A 95 -0.85 5.62 -5.72
N SER A 96 0.15 6.44 -5.36
CA SER A 96 1.42 6.54 -6.09
C SER A 96 2.18 5.22 -6.13
N SER A 97 2.17 4.45 -5.04
CA SER A 97 2.88 3.16 -4.99
C SER A 97 2.34 2.15 -5.99
N ILE A 98 1.04 2.20 -6.26
CA ILE A 98 0.40 1.34 -7.27
C ILE A 98 0.63 1.90 -8.68
N LEU A 99 0.34 3.19 -8.90
CA LEU A 99 0.38 3.81 -10.23
C LEU A 99 1.81 3.93 -10.78
N GLN A 100 2.78 4.22 -9.93
CA GLN A 100 4.19 4.38 -10.30
C GLN A 100 5.00 3.11 -10.07
N ASN A 101 4.33 2.05 -9.65
CA ASN A 101 4.95 0.75 -9.43
C ASN A 101 6.19 0.79 -8.54
N TYR A 102 6.04 1.31 -7.33
CA TYR A 102 7.15 1.33 -6.37
C TYR A 102 7.67 -0.08 -6.12
N ASN A 103 8.98 -0.25 -6.26
CA ASN A 103 9.63 -1.50 -5.90
C ASN A 103 9.78 -1.58 -4.38
N LEU A 104 8.76 -2.16 -3.73
CA LEU A 104 8.74 -2.36 -2.29
C LEU A 104 9.17 -3.78 -1.97
N THR A 105 9.98 -3.93 -0.93
CA THR A 105 10.50 -5.21 -0.48
C THR A 105 10.12 -5.42 0.98
N LYS A 106 9.72 -6.65 1.32
CA LYS A 106 9.55 -7.03 2.71
C LYS A 106 10.89 -6.95 3.41
N ALA A 107 10.99 -6.08 4.40
CA ALA A 107 12.19 -5.92 5.20
C ALA A 107 11.93 -6.45 6.62
N ASP A 108 12.89 -7.18 7.15
CA ASP A 108 12.88 -7.63 8.55
C ASP A 108 13.50 -6.52 9.42
N PHE A 109 12.63 -5.68 9.99
CA PHE A 109 13.06 -4.55 10.80
C PHE A 109 13.57 -4.99 12.17
N GLU A 110 12.97 -6.01 12.78
CA GLU A 110 13.32 -6.44 14.13
C GLU A 110 14.72 -7.08 14.16
N SER A 111 15.00 -8.04 13.30
CA SER A 111 16.34 -8.63 13.26
C SER A 111 17.39 -7.62 12.79
N THR A 112 17.05 -6.71 11.89
CA THR A 112 17.97 -5.62 11.48
C THR A 112 18.27 -4.70 12.66
N LYS A 113 17.26 -4.33 13.46
CA LYS A 113 17.41 -3.48 14.66
C LYS A 113 18.32 -4.13 15.69
N LEU A 114 18.14 -5.44 15.95
CA LEU A 114 18.99 -6.20 16.84
C LEU A 114 20.45 -6.24 16.35
N ASN A 115 20.66 -6.57 15.09
CA ASN A 115 22.00 -6.68 14.49
C ASN A 115 22.76 -5.36 14.44
N LEU A 116 22.05 -4.22 14.38
CA LEU A 116 22.63 -2.89 14.30
C LEU A 116 22.62 -2.14 15.65
N SER A 117 22.17 -2.78 16.71
CA SER A 117 22.02 -2.17 18.04
C SER A 117 23.32 -1.57 18.61
N ALA A 118 24.45 -2.20 18.35
CA ALA A 118 25.77 -1.77 18.82
C ALA A 118 26.39 -0.61 18.04
N LEU A 119 25.89 -0.27 16.84
CA LEU A 119 26.43 0.78 16.00
C LEU A 119 25.94 2.16 16.47
N SER A 120 26.83 3.15 16.36
CA SER A 120 26.48 4.57 16.56
C SER A 120 25.65 5.10 15.40
N ASP A 121 24.97 6.22 15.61
CA ASP A 121 24.16 6.87 14.57
C ASP A 121 24.99 7.32 13.36
N ASN A 122 26.25 7.68 13.57
CA ASN A 122 27.17 8.06 12.47
C ASN A 122 27.54 6.84 11.62
N GLU A 123 27.85 5.71 12.24
CA GLU A 123 28.12 4.47 11.52
C GLU A 123 26.89 3.97 10.73
N LEU A 124 25.70 4.10 11.32
CA LEU A 124 24.46 3.78 10.62
C LEU A 124 24.21 4.70 9.41
N LYS A 125 24.48 6.00 9.55
CA LYS A 125 24.37 6.97 8.43
C LYS A 125 25.34 6.66 7.31
N GLU A 126 26.58 6.34 7.64
CA GLU A 126 27.60 5.93 6.67
C GLU A 126 27.21 4.63 5.95
N MET A 127 26.74 3.63 6.72
CA MET A 127 26.26 2.38 6.18
C MET A 127 25.12 2.60 5.18
N LEU A 128 24.13 3.42 5.54
CA LEU A 128 22.99 3.73 4.67
C LEU A 128 23.44 4.45 3.39
N LYS A 129 24.33 5.44 3.49
CA LYS A 129 24.88 6.15 2.32
C LYS A 129 25.63 5.22 1.36
N ASN A 130 26.42 4.29 1.91
CA ASN A 130 27.15 3.31 1.12
C ASN A 130 26.23 2.31 0.41
N GLN A 131 25.12 1.90 1.05
CA GLN A 131 24.15 0.99 0.46
C GLN A 131 23.22 1.68 -0.55
N ASN A 132 22.93 2.96 -0.34
CA ASN A 132 22.06 3.74 -1.22
C ASN A 132 22.69 5.11 -1.55
N PRO A 133 23.67 5.16 -2.49
CA PRO A 133 24.33 6.42 -2.88
C PRO A 133 23.39 7.47 -3.48
N ARG A 134 22.19 7.06 -3.92
CA ARG A 134 21.16 7.93 -4.49
C ARG A 134 20.04 8.24 -3.48
N LEU A 135 20.38 8.28 -2.20
CA LEU A 135 19.39 8.62 -1.17
C LEU A 135 18.88 10.05 -1.37
N HIS A 136 17.65 10.19 -1.86
CA HIS A 136 17.02 11.49 -2.11
C HIS A 136 16.36 12.08 -0.85
N ASN A 137 16.04 11.25 0.13
CA ASN A 137 15.34 11.66 1.33
C ASN A 137 16.30 11.79 2.52
N THR A 138 16.67 13.04 2.85
CA THR A 138 17.51 13.35 4.02
C THR A 138 16.78 13.17 5.35
N THR A 139 15.45 13.05 5.35
CA THR A 139 14.65 12.86 6.57
C THR A 139 14.98 11.53 7.25
N ASP A 140 15.34 10.50 6.47
CA ASP A 140 15.72 9.19 7.00
C ASP A 140 17.06 9.23 7.76
N LEU A 141 17.83 10.32 7.69
CA LEU A 141 19.10 10.49 8.40
C LEU A 141 18.93 11.15 9.78
N ASN A 142 17.73 11.59 10.17
CA ASN A 142 17.52 12.38 11.38
C ASN A 142 17.10 11.57 12.60
N GLU A 143 16.53 10.38 12.40
CA GLU A 143 16.04 9.52 13.47
C GLU A 143 16.64 8.11 13.34
N ARG A 144 17.20 7.59 14.43
CA ARG A 144 17.84 6.27 14.46
C ARG A 144 16.96 5.14 13.90
N ASP A 145 15.70 5.08 14.32
CA ASP A 145 14.77 4.03 13.86
C ASP A 145 14.49 4.16 12.35
N ARG A 146 14.48 5.37 11.80
CA ARG A 146 14.34 5.58 10.35
C ARG A 146 15.56 5.15 9.57
N ILE A 147 16.76 5.43 10.11
CA ILE A 147 18.03 4.97 9.51
C ILE A 147 18.02 3.44 9.43
N ILE A 148 17.68 2.76 10.53
CA ILE A 148 17.62 1.29 10.59
C ILE A 148 16.59 0.73 9.62
N LYS A 149 15.41 1.32 9.55
CA LYS A 149 14.35 0.93 8.60
C LYS A 149 14.83 1.11 7.14
N ALA A 150 15.49 2.21 6.83
CA ALA A 150 16.04 2.45 5.49
C ALA A 150 17.16 1.45 5.12
N ILE A 151 18.02 1.09 6.08
CA ILE A 151 19.05 0.04 5.89
C ILE A 151 18.37 -1.32 5.63
N ALA A 152 17.35 -1.68 6.41
CA ALA A 152 16.62 -2.93 6.24
C ALA A 152 15.99 -3.02 4.84
N VAL A 153 15.32 -1.95 4.41
CA VAL A 153 14.73 -1.87 3.06
C VAL A 153 15.80 -1.98 1.98
N SER A 154 16.93 -1.27 2.12
CA SER A 154 18.03 -1.29 1.15
C SER A 154 18.64 -2.68 0.99
N LYS A 155 18.84 -3.41 2.09
CA LYS A 155 19.32 -4.80 2.08
C LYS A 155 18.35 -5.75 1.37
N ALA A 156 17.07 -5.56 1.61
CA ALA A 156 16.03 -6.42 1.07
C ALA A 156 15.72 -6.16 -0.41
N GLN A 157 16.09 -5.00 -0.97
CA GLN A 157 15.83 -4.62 -2.37
C GLN A 157 16.61 -5.46 -3.40
N THR A 158 17.65 -6.13 -2.99
CA THR A 158 18.51 -6.94 -3.88
C THR A 158 17.84 -8.21 -4.41
N ASP A 159 16.78 -8.70 -3.76
CA ASP A 159 16.24 -10.05 -4.01
C ASP A 159 14.94 -10.14 -4.83
N ASN A 160 14.28 -9.04 -5.21
CA ASN A 160 12.92 -9.11 -5.72
C ASN A 160 12.70 -8.78 -7.21
N ASN A 161 12.94 -9.76 -8.08
CA ASN A 161 12.47 -9.74 -9.49
C ASN A 161 10.99 -10.19 -9.67
N GLU A 162 10.35 -10.77 -8.68
CA GLU A 162 8.99 -11.35 -8.83
C GLU A 162 7.88 -10.30 -9.01
N ILE A 163 7.95 -9.16 -8.32
CA ILE A 163 6.94 -8.11 -8.40
C ILE A 163 6.89 -7.47 -9.81
N LYS A 164 8.03 -7.39 -10.51
CA LYS A 164 8.08 -6.90 -11.90
C LYS A 164 7.19 -7.72 -12.86
N ASN A 165 7.01 -9.01 -12.60
CA ASN A 165 6.21 -9.87 -13.45
C ASN A 165 4.70 -9.67 -13.27
N ILE A 166 4.25 -9.36 -12.06
CA ILE A 166 2.83 -9.13 -11.75
C ILE A 166 2.34 -7.85 -12.45
N ILE A 167 3.14 -6.81 -12.44
CA ILE A 167 2.77 -5.53 -13.06
C ILE A 167 2.74 -5.62 -14.58
N LYS A 168 3.67 -6.36 -15.20
CA LYS A 168 3.58 -6.68 -16.62
C LYS A 168 2.26 -7.41 -16.96
N PHE A 169 1.79 -8.26 -16.05
CA PHE A 169 0.53 -8.96 -16.22
C PHE A 169 -0.68 -8.00 -16.16
N ILE A 170 -0.70 -7.08 -15.18
CA ILE A 170 -1.76 -6.07 -15.01
C ILE A 170 -1.82 -5.15 -16.23
N LEU A 171 -0.69 -4.62 -16.67
CA LEU A 171 -0.63 -3.76 -17.86
C LEU A 171 -1.09 -4.50 -19.13
N ARG A 172 -0.70 -5.76 -19.29
CA ARG A 172 -1.17 -6.60 -20.41
C ARG A 172 -2.67 -6.86 -20.34
N TYR A 173 -3.23 -7.12 -19.17
CA TYR A 173 -4.66 -7.33 -18.98
C TYR A 173 -5.47 -6.08 -19.39
N TYR A 174 -5.06 -4.88 -18.94
CA TYR A 174 -5.73 -3.64 -19.33
C TYR A 174 -5.58 -3.29 -20.82
N LEU A 175 -4.44 -3.58 -21.41
CA LEU A 175 -4.22 -3.31 -22.84
C LEU A 175 -4.99 -4.30 -23.73
N SER A 176 -5.18 -5.55 -23.30
CA SER A 176 -5.95 -6.56 -24.04
C SER A 176 -7.47 -6.37 -23.98
N GLN A 177 -7.98 -5.54 -23.06
CA GLN A 177 -9.42 -5.22 -22.98
C GLN A 177 -9.80 -4.02 -23.86
N LYS A 178 -8.81 -3.35 -24.47
CA LYS A 178 -9.02 -2.17 -25.37
C LYS A 178 -8.97 -2.54 -26.87
N THR A 179 -8.74 -3.78 -27.19
CA THR A 179 -8.89 -4.36 -28.54
C THR A 179 -10.12 -5.25 -28.61
#